data_a5ed2cbab6112404522f438b0ee6e0af
#
_entry.id   a5ed2cbab6112404522f438b0ee6e0af
#
_cell.length_a   1.000
_cell.length_b   1.000
_cell.length_c   1.000
_cell.angle_alpha   90.00
_cell.angle_beta   90.00
_cell.angle_gamma   90.00
#
_symmetry.space_group_name_H-M   'P 1'
#
loop_
_entity.id
_entity.type
_entity.pdbx_description
1 polymer ?
#
loop_
_entity_poly.entity_id
_entity_poly.type
_entity_poly.pdbx_seq_one_letter_code
_entity_poly.pdbx_strand_id
1 'polypeptide(L)'
;MQSFILCYRKFFRSNQVKECSYFNEASPMVAALSNISNIIIPVIIFYIVAYGLAARSNVYEDFIKGAKDGFHTVIQIMPTLIGLMVAVGVLRASGFLDFVGGLFAGITARMGFSSELVPLILIKMFSSSAATGLVLDIFKNHGPDSLIGLTTSIMMSCTETIFYTMSVYFLAAKVTKTRYTLTGALLATLAGVIASIVLAGIMV
;
A
#
# COMPACT_ATOMS: atom_id res chain seq x y z
N MET A 1 -16.89 -13.07 -29.86
CA MET A 1 -15.64 -12.33 -29.63
C MET A 1 -15.83 -10.81 -29.71
N GLN A 2 -16.64 -10.27 -30.62
CA GLN A 2 -16.94 -8.83 -30.70
C GLN A 2 -17.69 -8.26 -29.46
N SER A 3 -18.61 -9.03 -28.87
CA SER A 3 -19.37 -8.60 -27.70
C SER A 3 -18.51 -8.45 -26.45
N PHE A 4 -17.43 -9.25 -26.32
CA PHE A 4 -16.51 -9.17 -25.19
C PHE A 4 -15.62 -7.92 -25.25
N ILE A 5 -15.19 -7.56 -26.47
CA ILE A 5 -14.38 -6.35 -26.72
C ILE A 5 -15.22 -5.08 -26.48
N LEU A 6 -16.49 -5.10 -26.85
CA LEU A 6 -17.41 -3.98 -26.60
C LEU A 6 -17.73 -3.83 -25.09
N CYS A 7 -17.88 -4.93 -24.37
CA CYS A 7 -18.10 -4.91 -22.93
C CYS A 7 -16.85 -4.39 -22.17
N TYR A 8 -15.65 -4.85 -22.57
CA TYR A 8 -14.38 -4.39 -22.02
C TYR A 8 -14.14 -2.90 -22.32
N ARG A 9 -14.43 -2.46 -23.55
CA ARG A 9 -14.32 -1.05 -23.95
C ARG A 9 -15.31 -0.13 -23.23
N LYS A 10 -16.52 -0.64 -22.94
CA LYS A 10 -17.55 0.10 -22.19
C LYS A 10 -17.21 0.18 -20.69
N PHE A 11 -16.65 -0.90 -20.14
CA PHE A 11 -16.17 -0.96 -18.75
C PHE A 11 -14.99 0.00 -18.53
N PHE A 12 -14.00 -0.01 -19.43
CA PHE A 12 -12.84 0.89 -19.35
C PHE A 12 -13.22 2.36 -19.56
N ARG A 13 -14.18 2.64 -20.46
CA ARG A 13 -14.68 3.99 -20.70
C ARG A 13 -15.53 4.52 -19.53
N SER A 14 -16.29 3.64 -18.88
CA SER A 14 -17.11 4.01 -17.71
C SER A 14 -16.25 4.38 -16.50
N ASN A 15 -15.13 3.66 -16.28
CA ASN A 15 -14.20 3.97 -15.20
C ASN A 15 -13.43 5.28 -15.47
N GLN A 16 -12.96 5.49 -16.70
CA GLN A 16 -12.26 6.73 -17.06
C GLN A 16 -13.16 7.98 -16.92
N VAL A 17 -14.45 7.88 -17.24
CA VAL A 17 -15.38 9.01 -17.10
C VAL A 17 -15.71 9.28 -15.64
N LYS A 18 -15.77 8.26 -14.80
CA LYS A 18 -15.93 8.44 -13.34
C LYS A 18 -14.68 9.03 -12.71
N GLU A 19 -13.49 8.59 -13.09
CA GLU A 19 -12.23 9.18 -12.63
C GLU A 19 -12.12 10.66 -13.04
N CYS A 20 -12.45 11.02 -14.28
CA CYS A 20 -12.45 12.42 -14.71
C CYS A 20 -13.48 13.29 -14.00
N SER A 21 -14.65 12.75 -13.66
CA SER A 21 -15.69 13.50 -12.93
C SER A 21 -15.31 13.70 -11.45
N TYR A 22 -14.67 12.69 -10.86
CA TYR A 22 -14.21 12.74 -9.47
C TYR A 22 -13.03 13.73 -9.29
N PHE A 23 -12.18 13.83 -10.31
CA PHE A 23 -11.02 14.72 -10.32
C PHE A 23 -11.38 16.20 -10.38
N ASN A 24 -12.58 16.53 -10.85
CA ASN A 24 -13.02 17.91 -10.99
C ASN A 24 -13.61 18.52 -9.69
N GLU A 25 -13.90 17.69 -8.68
CA GLU A 25 -14.36 18.13 -7.35
C GLU A 25 -13.24 18.08 -6.28
N ALA A 26 -12.07 17.50 -6.61
CA ALA A 26 -10.93 17.47 -5.70
C ALA A 26 -10.43 18.90 -5.42
N SER A 27 -10.10 19.20 -4.17
CA SER A 27 -9.51 20.48 -3.80
C SER A 27 -8.29 20.78 -4.70
N PRO A 28 -8.03 22.05 -5.05
CA PRO A 28 -6.94 22.40 -6.00
C PRO A 28 -5.57 21.87 -5.56
N MET A 29 -5.40 21.63 -4.27
CA MET A 29 -4.19 21.04 -3.70
C MET A 29 -4.06 19.54 -4.06
N VAL A 30 -5.14 18.78 -4.00
CA VAL A 30 -5.15 17.34 -4.36
C VAL A 30 -4.91 17.16 -5.86
N ALA A 31 -5.54 18.00 -6.68
CA ALA A 31 -5.32 18.02 -8.13
C ALA A 31 -3.85 18.36 -8.48
N ALA A 32 -3.23 19.32 -7.79
CA ALA A 32 -1.82 19.66 -7.99
C ALA A 32 -0.90 18.50 -7.58
N LEU A 33 -1.14 17.85 -6.44
CA LEU A 33 -0.35 16.69 -5.97
C LEU A 33 -0.44 15.53 -6.97
N SER A 34 -1.63 15.23 -7.46
CA SER A 34 -1.86 14.18 -8.45
C SER A 34 -1.14 14.48 -9.77
N ASN A 35 -1.20 15.72 -10.25
CA ASN A 35 -0.49 16.12 -11.46
C ASN A 35 1.03 16.00 -11.31
N ILE A 36 1.59 16.39 -10.16
CA ILE A 36 3.01 16.23 -9.86
C ILE A 36 3.38 14.74 -9.84
N SER A 37 2.59 13.91 -9.20
CA SER A 37 2.80 12.44 -9.15
C SER A 37 2.79 11.81 -10.54
N ASN A 38 1.85 12.23 -11.39
CA ASN A 38 1.73 11.72 -12.77
C ASN A 38 2.93 12.11 -13.66
N ILE A 39 3.56 13.24 -13.40
CA ILE A 39 4.71 13.72 -14.18
C ILE A 39 6.03 13.15 -13.66
N ILE A 40 6.15 12.89 -12.37
CA ILE A 40 7.41 12.46 -11.73
C ILE A 40 7.93 11.15 -12.34
N ILE A 41 7.07 10.16 -12.55
CA ILE A 41 7.47 8.84 -13.07
C ILE A 41 8.00 8.95 -14.51
N PRO A 42 7.28 9.57 -15.48
CA PRO A 42 7.82 9.80 -16.82
C PRO A 42 9.14 10.60 -16.83
N VAL A 43 9.28 11.62 -15.99
CA VAL A 43 10.49 12.43 -15.89
C VAL A 43 11.67 11.58 -15.39
N ILE A 44 11.47 10.75 -14.37
CA ILE A 44 12.52 9.85 -13.87
C ILE A 44 12.95 8.86 -14.95
N ILE A 45 12.00 8.24 -15.65
CA ILE A 45 12.29 7.31 -16.74
C ILE A 45 13.09 8.03 -17.86
N PHE A 46 12.63 9.21 -18.27
CA PHE A 46 13.31 10.00 -19.27
C PHE A 46 14.74 10.36 -18.83
N TYR A 47 14.93 10.79 -17.58
CA TYR A 47 16.25 11.10 -17.02
C TYR A 47 17.18 9.88 -17.04
N ILE A 48 16.73 8.72 -16.62
CA ILE A 48 17.53 7.48 -16.60
C ILE A 48 17.95 7.10 -18.02
N VAL A 49 17.02 7.12 -18.99
CA VAL A 49 17.30 6.79 -20.39
C VAL A 49 18.26 7.81 -21.01
N ALA A 50 18.03 9.10 -20.81
CA ALA A 50 18.90 10.16 -21.30
C ALA A 50 20.33 10.07 -20.74
N TYR A 51 20.45 9.79 -19.44
CA TYR A 51 21.72 9.58 -18.80
C TYR A 51 22.47 8.35 -19.34
N GLY A 52 21.76 7.22 -19.53
CA GLY A 52 22.31 6.01 -20.11
C GLY A 52 22.83 6.23 -21.54
N LEU A 53 22.09 6.97 -22.38
CA LEU A 53 22.52 7.34 -23.72
C LEU A 53 23.75 8.27 -23.69
N ALA A 54 23.77 9.25 -22.80
CA ALA A 54 24.91 10.15 -22.63
C ALA A 54 26.17 9.42 -22.16
N ALA A 55 26.00 8.41 -21.28
CA ALA A 55 27.08 7.54 -20.80
C ALA A 55 27.51 6.48 -21.83
N ARG A 56 26.88 6.43 -23.03
CA ARG A 56 27.11 5.42 -24.07
C ARG A 56 26.92 3.97 -23.58
N SER A 57 26.05 3.74 -22.62
CA SER A 57 25.66 2.39 -22.18
C SER A 57 24.68 1.77 -23.19
N ASN A 58 24.62 0.42 -23.23
CA ASN A 58 23.65 -0.32 -24.04
C ASN A 58 22.29 -0.33 -23.33
N VAL A 59 21.61 0.82 -23.28
CA VAL A 59 20.36 1.04 -22.52
C VAL A 59 19.32 -0.06 -22.79
N TYR A 60 19.21 -0.53 -24.03
CA TYR A 60 18.26 -1.59 -24.40
C TYR A 60 18.64 -2.96 -23.80
N GLU A 61 19.91 -3.34 -23.84
CA GLU A 61 20.38 -4.59 -23.26
C GLU A 61 20.26 -4.58 -21.73
N ASP A 62 20.64 -3.46 -21.11
CA ASP A 62 20.51 -3.24 -19.67
C ASP A 62 19.03 -3.31 -19.22
N PHE A 63 18.13 -2.73 -20.02
CA PHE A 63 16.68 -2.84 -19.77
C PHE A 63 16.20 -4.29 -19.84
N ILE A 64 16.59 -5.04 -20.88
CA ILE A 64 16.20 -6.46 -21.03
C ILE A 64 16.74 -7.31 -19.87
N LYS A 65 17.97 -7.05 -19.45
CA LYS A 65 18.58 -7.75 -18.30
C LYS A 65 17.78 -7.45 -17.03
N GLY A 66 17.51 -6.17 -16.76
CA GLY A 66 16.71 -5.76 -15.61
C GLY A 66 15.29 -6.33 -15.63
N ALA A 67 14.65 -6.40 -16.80
CA ALA A 67 13.33 -7.01 -16.96
C ALA A 67 13.34 -8.52 -16.64
N LYS A 68 14.37 -9.26 -17.07
CA LYS A 68 14.54 -10.68 -16.73
C LYS A 68 14.76 -10.89 -15.24
N ASP A 69 15.60 -10.06 -14.61
CA ASP A 69 15.89 -10.15 -13.18
C ASP A 69 14.61 -9.81 -12.37
N GLY A 70 13.85 -8.79 -12.80
CA GLY A 70 12.55 -8.45 -12.22
C GLY A 70 11.54 -9.58 -12.33
N PHE A 71 11.44 -10.24 -13.49
CA PHE A 71 10.56 -11.39 -13.68
C PHE A 71 10.94 -12.57 -12.77
N HIS A 72 12.23 -12.84 -12.65
CA HIS A 72 12.72 -13.88 -11.74
C HIS A 72 12.35 -13.57 -10.28
N THR A 73 12.50 -12.32 -9.86
CA THR A 73 12.10 -11.85 -8.53
C THR A 73 10.59 -12.06 -8.28
N VAL A 74 9.75 -11.76 -9.26
CA VAL A 74 8.28 -11.97 -9.15
C VAL A 74 7.97 -13.46 -8.93
N ILE A 75 8.61 -14.35 -9.69
CA ILE A 75 8.42 -15.80 -9.53
C ILE A 75 8.85 -16.28 -8.13
N GLN A 76 9.95 -15.75 -7.58
CA GLN A 76 10.42 -16.09 -6.24
C GLN A 76 9.46 -15.62 -5.13
N ILE A 77 8.83 -14.45 -5.30
CA ILE A 77 7.93 -13.88 -4.30
C ILE A 77 6.52 -14.49 -4.38
N MET A 78 6.10 -14.94 -5.56
CA MET A 78 4.75 -15.44 -5.82
C MET A 78 4.27 -16.53 -4.85
N PRO A 79 5.05 -17.58 -4.52
CA PRO A 79 4.61 -18.61 -3.57
C PRO A 79 4.34 -18.04 -2.18
N THR A 80 5.16 -17.08 -1.73
CA THR A 80 4.99 -16.41 -0.44
C THR A 80 3.70 -15.60 -0.41
N LEU A 81 3.38 -14.84 -1.46
CA LEU A 81 2.14 -14.07 -1.57
C LEU A 81 0.92 -14.97 -1.60
N ILE A 82 0.95 -16.07 -2.36
CA ILE A 82 -0.14 -17.06 -2.39
C ILE A 82 -0.35 -17.65 -1.00
N GLY A 83 0.72 -18.07 -0.33
CA GLY A 83 0.65 -18.61 1.04
C GLY A 83 0.04 -17.62 2.03
N LEU A 84 0.42 -16.34 1.94
CA LEU A 84 -0.13 -15.28 2.77
C LEU A 84 -1.63 -15.03 2.50
N MET A 85 -2.03 -15.02 1.23
CA MET A 85 -3.46 -14.86 0.87
C MET A 85 -4.32 -16.02 1.40
N VAL A 86 -3.80 -17.25 1.32
CA VAL A 86 -4.49 -18.42 1.88
C VAL A 86 -4.58 -18.32 3.40
N ALA A 87 -3.49 -17.95 4.08
CA ALA A 87 -3.46 -17.79 5.54
C ALA A 87 -4.46 -16.71 6.01
N VAL A 88 -4.49 -15.55 5.34
CA VAL A 88 -5.44 -14.47 5.64
C VAL A 88 -6.88 -14.91 5.35
N GLY A 89 -7.11 -15.65 4.27
CA GLY A 89 -8.43 -16.24 3.95
C GLY A 89 -8.93 -17.17 5.05
N VAL A 90 -8.05 -18.02 5.61
CA VAL A 90 -8.37 -18.89 6.75
C VAL A 90 -8.68 -18.08 8.01
N LEU A 91 -7.87 -17.05 8.31
CA LEU A 91 -8.11 -16.14 9.45
C LEU A 91 -9.45 -15.40 9.32
N ARG A 92 -9.83 -14.97 8.13
CA ARG A 92 -11.13 -14.33 7.88
C ARG A 92 -12.27 -15.34 8.03
N ALA A 93 -12.13 -16.53 7.43
CA ALA A 93 -13.15 -17.58 7.51
C ALA A 93 -13.38 -18.09 8.95
N SER A 94 -12.35 -18.04 9.80
CA SER A 94 -12.45 -18.39 11.23
C SER A 94 -13.14 -17.31 12.08
N GLY A 95 -13.44 -16.13 11.54
CA GLY A 95 -13.97 -14.99 12.30
C GLY A 95 -12.94 -14.29 13.21
N PHE A 96 -11.67 -14.69 13.15
CA PHE A 96 -10.63 -14.12 14.01
C PHE A 96 -10.40 -12.64 13.74
N LEU A 97 -10.42 -12.23 12.46
CA LEU A 97 -10.25 -10.82 12.08
C LEU A 97 -11.40 -9.96 12.61
N ASP A 98 -12.63 -10.48 12.54
CA ASP A 98 -13.83 -9.79 13.06
C ASP A 98 -13.80 -9.70 14.58
N PHE A 99 -13.37 -10.76 15.27
CA PHE A 99 -13.16 -10.75 16.71
C PHE A 99 -12.15 -9.67 17.13
N VAL A 100 -10.98 -9.60 16.48
CA VAL A 100 -9.95 -8.58 16.75
C VAL A 100 -10.48 -7.19 16.45
N GLY A 101 -11.15 -6.99 15.32
CA GLY A 101 -11.79 -5.71 14.97
C GLY A 101 -12.83 -5.29 16.02
N GLY A 102 -13.67 -6.23 16.46
CA GLY A 102 -14.70 -6.03 17.48
C GLY A 102 -14.16 -5.61 18.85
N LEU A 103 -13.00 -6.15 19.25
CA LEU A 103 -12.35 -5.81 20.53
C LEU A 103 -12.00 -4.30 20.61
N PHE A 104 -11.70 -3.69 19.48
CA PHE A 104 -11.35 -2.27 19.37
C PHE A 104 -12.48 -1.39 18.81
N ALA A 105 -13.68 -1.96 18.57
CA ALA A 105 -14.80 -1.25 17.96
C ALA A 105 -15.19 0.03 18.69
N GLY A 106 -15.09 0.05 20.03
CA GLY A 106 -15.36 1.26 20.82
C GLY A 106 -14.38 2.41 20.59
N ILE A 107 -13.14 2.09 20.27
CA ILE A 107 -12.08 3.09 19.97
C ILE A 107 -12.22 3.54 18.53
N THR A 108 -12.41 2.62 17.60
CA THR A 108 -12.52 2.91 16.17
C THR A 108 -13.76 3.75 15.85
N ALA A 109 -14.89 3.48 16.52
CA ALA A 109 -16.10 4.28 16.39
C ALA A 109 -15.90 5.74 16.83
N ARG A 110 -15.10 5.97 17.86
CA ARG A 110 -14.78 7.35 18.30
C ARG A 110 -13.80 8.07 17.37
N MET A 111 -12.94 7.32 16.71
CA MET A 111 -11.96 7.86 15.75
C MET A 111 -12.50 7.95 14.32
N GLY A 112 -13.73 7.45 14.07
CA GLY A 112 -14.40 7.55 12.77
C GLY A 112 -13.80 6.67 11.66
N PHE A 113 -13.14 5.53 12.00
CA PHE A 113 -12.62 4.62 11.00
C PHE A 113 -13.12 3.18 11.15
N SER A 114 -13.01 2.39 10.06
CA SER A 114 -13.49 1.01 10.03
C SER A 114 -12.69 0.10 10.96
N SER A 115 -13.39 -0.71 11.75
CA SER A 115 -12.78 -1.74 12.62
C SER A 115 -11.99 -2.79 11.84
N GLU A 116 -12.23 -2.94 10.54
CA GLU A 116 -11.50 -3.86 9.66
C GLU A 116 -10.03 -3.49 9.46
N LEU A 117 -9.67 -2.24 9.69
CA LEU A 117 -8.27 -1.78 9.61
C LEU A 117 -7.45 -2.15 10.86
N VAL A 118 -8.10 -2.48 11.98
CA VAL A 118 -7.42 -2.80 13.24
C VAL A 118 -6.49 -4.01 13.13
N PRO A 119 -6.92 -5.16 12.59
CA PRO A 119 -6.03 -6.29 12.38
C PRO A 119 -4.80 -5.93 11.54
N LEU A 120 -4.98 -5.10 10.50
CA LEU A 120 -3.89 -4.64 9.66
C LEU A 120 -2.89 -3.79 10.44
N ILE A 121 -3.36 -2.83 11.24
CA ILE A 121 -2.51 -1.97 12.08
C ILE A 121 -1.65 -2.82 13.02
N LEU A 122 -2.28 -3.77 13.72
CA LEU A 122 -1.60 -4.64 14.67
C LEU A 122 -0.56 -5.53 13.98
N ILE A 123 -0.94 -6.23 12.91
CA ILE A 123 -0.05 -7.16 12.21
C ILE A 123 1.11 -6.43 11.54
N LYS A 124 0.87 -5.22 11.02
CA LYS A 124 1.94 -4.43 10.41
C LYS A 124 3.05 -4.06 11.39
N MET A 125 2.77 -3.88 12.66
CA MET A 125 3.80 -3.60 13.67
C MET A 125 4.82 -4.74 13.80
N PHE A 126 4.42 -5.98 13.49
CA PHE A 126 5.26 -7.18 13.59
C PHE A 126 5.82 -7.65 12.25
N SER A 127 5.03 -7.61 11.18
CA SER A 127 5.37 -8.22 9.89
C SER A 127 4.78 -7.45 8.72
N SER A 128 5.66 -6.89 7.88
CA SER A 128 5.24 -6.25 6.61
C SER A 128 4.69 -7.24 5.60
N SER A 129 5.24 -8.46 5.55
CA SER A 129 4.75 -9.49 4.63
C SER A 129 3.33 -9.93 4.98
N ALA A 130 3.05 -10.17 6.27
CA ALA A 130 1.70 -10.53 6.71
C ALA A 130 0.71 -9.37 6.50
N ALA A 131 1.15 -8.13 6.75
CA ALA A 131 0.37 -6.93 6.44
C ALA A 131 0.01 -6.85 4.96
N THR A 132 0.95 -7.16 4.04
CA THR A 132 0.67 -7.20 2.59
C THR A 132 -0.44 -8.19 2.25
N GLY A 133 -0.45 -9.36 2.89
CA GLY A 133 -1.55 -10.33 2.72
C GLY A 133 -2.92 -9.77 3.13
N LEU A 134 -2.99 -9.05 4.27
CA LEU A 134 -4.23 -8.39 4.71
C LEU A 134 -4.65 -7.24 3.78
N VAL A 135 -3.70 -6.47 3.26
CA VAL A 135 -3.97 -5.42 2.27
C VAL A 135 -4.62 -5.99 1.02
N LEU A 136 -4.07 -7.10 0.49
CA LEU A 136 -4.64 -7.77 -0.67
C LEU A 136 -6.05 -8.30 -0.40
N ASP A 137 -6.30 -8.80 0.82
CA ASP A 137 -7.63 -9.23 1.23
C ASP A 137 -8.61 -8.04 1.33
N ILE A 138 -8.20 -6.91 1.91
CA ILE A 138 -9.00 -5.68 1.97
C ILE A 138 -9.31 -5.18 0.56
N PHE A 139 -8.33 -5.13 -0.36
CA PHE A 139 -8.55 -4.72 -1.74
C PHE A 139 -9.49 -5.65 -2.49
N LYS A 140 -9.44 -6.95 -2.22
CA LYS A 140 -10.35 -7.93 -2.82
C LYS A 140 -11.79 -7.73 -2.36
N ASN A 141 -12.01 -7.39 -1.11
CA ASN A 141 -13.35 -7.29 -0.51
C ASN A 141 -13.99 -5.91 -0.68
N HIS A 142 -13.20 -4.84 -0.60
CA HIS A 142 -13.70 -3.45 -0.61
C HIS A 142 -13.28 -2.66 -1.86
N GLY A 143 -12.31 -3.16 -2.62
CA GLY A 143 -11.69 -2.43 -3.73
C GLY A 143 -10.61 -1.44 -3.26
N PRO A 144 -9.59 -1.16 -4.12
CA PRO A 144 -8.52 -0.23 -3.80
C PRO A 144 -8.98 1.23 -3.73
N ASP A 145 -10.02 1.61 -4.48
CA ASP A 145 -10.53 2.98 -4.62
C ASP A 145 -11.60 3.33 -3.58
N SER A 146 -11.98 2.39 -2.71
CA SER A 146 -12.87 2.64 -1.59
C SER A 146 -12.17 3.45 -0.49
N LEU A 147 -12.92 4.14 0.36
CA LEU A 147 -12.36 4.85 1.52
C LEU A 147 -11.47 3.93 2.37
N ILE A 148 -11.88 2.68 2.58
CA ILE A 148 -11.09 1.68 3.33
C ILE A 148 -9.83 1.30 2.55
N GLY A 149 -9.92 1.06 1.24
CA GLY A 149 -8.78 0.75 0.38
C GLY A 149 -7.78 1.90 0.31
N LEU A 150 -8.26 3.11 0.12
CA LEU A 150 -7.42 4.32 0.09
C LEU A 150 -6.73 4.55 1.43
N THR A 151 -7.48 4.46 2.55
CA THR A 151 -6.89 4.57 3.90
C THR A 151 -5.81 3.50 4.11
N THR A 152 -6.06 2.26 3.67
CA THR A 152 -5.10 1.16 3.71
C THR A 152 -3.83 1.49 2.95
N SER A 153 -3.95 2.03 1.72
CA SER A 153 -2.82 2.39 0.86
C SER A 153 -1.96 3.48 1.48
N ILE A 154 -2.58 4.55 1.99
CA ILE A 154 -1.89 5.65 2.66
C ILE A 154 -1.21 5.14 3.94
N MET A 155 -1.92 4.35 4.74
CA MET A 155 -1.39 3.79 5.98
C MET A 155 -0.19 2.87 5.73
N MET A 156 -0.22 2.08 4.66
CA MET A 156 0.91 1.22 4.28
C MET A 156 2.17 2.01 3.93
N SER A 157 2.03 3.20 3.37
CA SER A 157 3.16 4.08 3.03
C SER A 157 3.66 4.92 4.21
N CYS A 158 2.78 5.26 5.17
CA CYS A 158 3.11 6.16 6.30
C CYS A 158 3.56 5.43 7.56
N THR A 159 3.45 4.11 7.63
CA THR A 159 3.79 3.33 8.83
C THR A 159 4.80 2.23 8.52
N GLU A 160 5.62 1.86 9.51
CA GLU A 160 6.66 0.83 9.38
C GLU A 160 6.51 -0.28 10.41
N THR A 161 7.22 -1.42 10.18
CA THR A 161 7.26 -2.57 11.11
C THR A 161 8.16 -2.26 12.29
N ILE A 162 7.58 -1.84 13.40
CA ILE A 162 8.32 -1.37 14.58
C ILE A 162 9.24 -2.45 15.13
N PHE A 163 8.67 -3.61 15.47
CA PHE A 163 9.43 -4.65 16.18
C PHE A 163 10.53 -5.26 15.33
N TYR A 164 10.27 -5.51 14.05
CA TYR A 164 11.28 -6.03 13.12
C TYR A 164 12.43 -5.02 12.94
N THR A 165 12.10 -3.78 12.63
CA THR A 165 13.07 -2.71 12.39
C THR A 165 13.94 -2.48 13.63
N MET A 166 13.33 -2.36 14.82
CA MET A 166 14.07 -2.22 16.07
C MET A 166 15.03 -3.40 16.32
N SER A 167 14.55 -4.64 16.09
CA SER A 167 15.38 -5.84 16.31
C SER A 167 16.60 -5.84 15.43
N VAL A 168 16.43 -5.55 14.12
CA VAL A 168 17.53 -5.55 13.14
C VAL A 168 18.54 -4.44 13.45
N TYR A 169 18.06 -3.19 13.65
CA TYR A 169 18.96 -2.06 13.89
C TYR A 169 19.67 -2.14 15.23
N PHE A 170 19.00 -2.55 16.30
CA PHE A 170 19.62 -2.66 17.62
C PHE A 170 20.63 -3.80 17.67
N LEU A 171 20.35 -4.92 16.98
CA LEU A 171 21.30 -6.00 16.86
C LEU A 171 22.56 -5.56 16.08
N ALA A 172 22.37 -4.87 14.95
CA ALA A 172 23.47 -4.36 14.13
C ALA A 172 24.31 -3.31 14.87
N ALA A 173 23.66 -2.41 15.60
CA ALA A 173 24.32 -1.35 16.39
C ALA A 173 24.81 -1.82 17.77
N LYS A 174 24.57 -3.11 18.14
CA LYS A 174 24.89 -3.67 19.47
C LYS A 174 24.29 -2.87 20.64
N VAL A 175 23.10 -2.27 20.43
CA VAL A 175 22.38 -1.51 21.44
C VAL A 175 21.51 -2.46 22.25
N THR A 176 21.69 -2.47 23.57
CA THR A 176 20.96 -3.36 24.49
C THR A 176 19.82 -2.67 25.23
N LYS A 177 19.79 -1.33 25.25
CA LYS A 177 18.78 -0.54 25.96
C LYS A 177 17.94 0.27 24.99
N THR A 178 16.68 -0.09 24.83
CA THR A 178 15.73 0.56 23.89
C THR A 178 15.27 1.94 24.39
N ARG A 179 15.37 2.23 25.70
CA ARG A 179 14.88 3.48 26.33
C ARG A 179 13.48 3.86 25.80
N TYR A 180 13.35 5.07 25.27
CA TYR A 180 12.08 5.61 24.76
C TYR A 180 11.80 5.29 23.28
N THR A 181 12.64 4.51 22.60
CA THR A 181 12.51 4.24 21.17
C THR A 181 11.20 3.52 20.85
N LEU A 182 10.82 2.51 21.63
CA LEU A 182 9.56 1.80 21.44
C LEU A 182 8.36 2.73 21.63
N THR A 183 8.36 3.54 22.68
CA THR A 183 7.27 4.50 22.94
C THR A 183 7.17 5.53 21.83
N GLY A 184 8.31 6.07 21.38
CA GLY A 184 8.36 7.00 20.25
C GLY A 184 7.85 6.39 18.95
N ALA A 185 8.24 5.14 18.65
CA ALA A 185 7.79 4.42 17.45
C ALA A 185 6.27 4.14 17.48
N LEU A 186 5.73 3.76 18.64
CA LEU A 186 4.28 3.56 18.82
C LEU A 186 3.50 4.86 18.62
N LEU A 187 3.98 5.97 19.20
CA LEU A 187 3.35 7.28 19.00
C LEU A 187 3.43 7.74 17.56
N ALA A 188 4.56 7.54 16.89
CA ALA A 188 4.71 7.87 15.47
C ALA A 188 3.77 7.05 14.58
N THR A 189 3.62 5.75 14.85
CA THR A 189 2.68 4.89 14.12
C THR A 189 1.24 5.32 14.35
N LEU A 190 0.87 5.65 15.58
CA LEU A 190 -0.47 6.16 15.91
C LEU A 190 -0.75 7.47 15.15
N ALA A 191 0.21 8.39 15.14
CA ALA A 191 0.11 9.64 14.38
C ALA A 191 -0.04 9.38 12.87
N GLY A 192 0.74 8.42 12.32
CA GLY A 192 0.64 7.99 10.93
C GLY A 192 -0.72 7.40 10.57
N VAL A 193 -1.30 6.58 11.45
CA VAL A 193 -2.66 6.02 11.28
C VAL A 193 -3.70 7.13 11.27
N ILE A 194 -3.66 8.07 12.23
CA ILE A 194 -4.59 9.20 12.28
C ILE A 194 -4.47 10.06 11.02
N ALA A 195 -3.23 10.38 10.61
CA ALA A 195 -2.99 11.16 9.40
C ALA A 195 -3.53 10.45 8.15
N SER A 196 -3.37 9.12 8.06
CA SER A 196 -3.91 8.33 6.93
C SER A 196 -5.43 8.39 6.84
N ILE A 197 -6.13 8.34 7.98
CA ILE A 197 -7.59 8.43 8.05
C ILE A 197 -8.05 9.83 7.60
N VAL A 198 -7.40 10.88 8.12
CA VAL A 198 -7.73 12.28 7.77
C VAL A 198 -7.48 12.54 6.28
N LEU A 199 -6.33 12.12 5.75
CA LEU A 199 -5.99 12.29 4.35
C LEU A 199 -6.94 11.52 3.42
N ALA A 200 -7.25 10.28 3.74
CA ALA A 200 -8.22 9.49 2.97
C ALA A 200 -9.61 10.16 2.97
N GLY A 201 -10.05 10.70 4.12
CA GLY A 201 -11.32 11.43 4.21
C GLY A 201 -11.35 12.77 3.45
N ILE A 202 -10.19 13.38 3.18
CA ILE A 202 -10.09 14.59 2.35
C ILE A 202 -10.08 14.24 0.85
N MET A 203 -9.57 13.05 0.51
CA MET A 203 -9.41 12.61 -0.89
C MET A 203 -10.68 11.97 -1.47
N VAL A 204 -11.59 11.49 -0.63
CA VAL A 204 -12.88 10.92 -1.01
C VAL A 204 -13.99 11.94 -0.81
#